data_29694dbc8185d5aa0678d760a2069770
#
_entry.id   29694dbc8185d5aa0678d760a2069770
#
_cell.length_a   1.000
_cell.length_b   1.000
_cell.length_c   1.000
_cell.angle_alpha   90.00
_cell.angle_beta   90.00
_cell.angle_gamma   90.00
#
_symmetry.space_group_name_H-M   'P 1'
#
loop_
_entity.id
_entity.type
_entity.pdbx_description
1 polymer ?
#
loop_
_entity_poly.entity_id
_entity_poly.type
_entity_poly.pdbx_seq_one_letter_code
_entity_poly.pdbx_strand_id
1 'polypeptide(L)'
;IRSIHYVAKRVPRAFVPGGINMLSKAEKKRQHILKSGTAFVLEHDFHSLTLDAVASYAGISKGGLLYHFPNKDALLKGLADYIFEQYTQHFHDYAAKDPDEKGKWTRALVKVSKWDLDQNAKLNVGIMASSMLDPHITEGMAKGYQHMQKQVEQDRLDPVDASIIRLVIDGLYYSELLNMAPIDKDLREKVIERLLRMTK
;
A
#
# COMPACT_ATOMS: atom_id res chain seq x y z
N ILE A 1 23.40 18.10 -33.37
CA ILE A 1 22.11 17.36 -33.34
C ILE A 1 22.44 15.98 -32.76
N ARG A 2 22.27 15.78 -31.45
CA ARG A 2 22.41 14.47 -30.80
C ARG A 2 21.03 13.95 -30.51
N SER A 3 20.67 12.85 -31.14
CA SER A 3 19.45 12.11 -30.98
C SER A 3 19.40 11.50 -29.56
N ILE A 4 18.46 11.94 -28.72
CA ILE A 4 18.20 11.37 -27.40
C ILE A 4 17.29 10.16 -27.61
N HIS A 5 17.84 8.96 -27.46
CA HIS A 5 17.05 7.74 -27.44
C HIS A 5 16.19 7.71 -26.17
N TYR A 6 14.90 7.92 -26.35
CA TYR A 6 13.89 7.80 -25.31
C TYR A 6 13.69 6.31 -25.01
N VAL A 7 14.32 5.83 -23.93
CA VAL A 7 14.02 4.49 -23.39
C VAL A 7 12.64 4.55 -22.75
N ALA A 8 11.66 3.99 -23.42
CA ALA A 8 10.31 3.86 -22.91
C ALA A 8 10.33 3.08 -21.59
N LYS A 9 10.18 3.78 -20.46
CA LYS A 9 9.94 3.18 -19.15
C LYS A 9 8.63 2.40 -19.21
N ARG A 10 8.70 1.09 -18.99
CA ARG A 10 7.52 0.22 -18.88
C ARG A 10 6.58 0.79 -17.83
N VAL A 11 5.41 1.25 -18.28
CA VAL A 11 4.26 1.55 -17.43
C VAL A 11 3.86 0.26 -16.73
N PRO A 12 3.58 0.25 -15.41
CA PRO A 12 3.01 -0.92 -14.76
C PRO A 12 1.75 -1.34 -15.51
N ARG A 13 1.66 -2.61 -15.87
CA ARG A 13 0.50 -3.15 -16.60
C ARG A 13 -0.75 -2.95 -15.76
N ALA A 14 -1.72 -2.23 -16.31
CA ALA A 14 -3.08 -2.15 -15.77
C ALA A 14 -3.61 -3.57 -15.54
N PHE A 15 -4.28 -3.77 -14.40
CA PHE A 15 -4.97 -4.99 -14.02
C PHE A 15 -5.90 -5.46 -15.14
N VAL A 16 -5.66 -6.67 -15.66
CA VAL A 16 -6.56 -7.40 -16.57
C VAL A 16 -7.13 -8.57 -15.79
N PRO A 17 -8.44 -8.60 -15.49
CA PRO A 17 -9.06 -9.74 -14.82
C PRO A 17 -9.08 -10.95 -15.78
N GLY A 18 -8.59 -12.08 -15.33
CA GLY A 18 -8.90 -13.39 -15.94
C GLY A 18 -7.83 -14.09 -16.75
N GLY A 19 -6.53 -13.76 -16.62
CA GLY A 19 -5.45 -14.56 -17.20
C GLY A 19 -4.62 -15.25 -16.11
N ILE A 20 -4.50 -16.57 -16.13
CA ILE A 20 -3.49 -17.32 -15.36
C ILE A 20 -2.13 -16.97 -15.96
N ASN A 21 -1.59 -15.84 -15.57
CA ASN A 21 -0.26 -15.42 -15.99
C ASN A 21 0.74 -16.12 -15.05
N MET A 22 1.33 -17.22 -15.49
CA MET A 22 2.40 -17.87 -14.72
C MET A 22 3.56 -16.90 -14.61
N LEU A 23 3.77 -16.36 -13.38
CA LEU A 23 4.90 -15.51 -13.07
C LEU A 23 6.21 -16.16 -13.50
N SER A 24 7.10 -15.43 -14.13
CA SER A 24 8.44 -15.89 -14.43
C SER A 24 9.20 -16.30 -13.16
N LYS A 25 10.23 -17.12 -13.27
CA LYS A 25 11.08 -17.50 -12.11
C LYS A 25 11.68 -16.26 -11.43
N ALA A 26 12.03 -15.23 -12.21
CA ALA A 26 12.57 -13.98 -11.69
C ALA A 26 11.51 -13.20 -10.90
N GLU A 27 10.28 -13.09 -11.39
CA GLU A 27 9.17 -12.43 -10.70
C GLU A 27 8.78 -13.17 -9.41
N LYS A 28 8.71 -14.50 -9.44
CA LYS A 28 8.47 -15.30 -8.22
C LYS A 28 9.54 -15.07 -7.17
N LYS A 29 10.82 -14.98 -7.58
CA LYS A 29 11.93 -14.71 -6.66
C LYS A 29 11.86 -13.27 -6.12
N ARG A 30 11.54 -12.30 -6.96
CA ARG A 30 11.32 -10.91 -6.54
C ARG A 30 10.19 -10.80 -5.52
N GLN A 31 9.05 -11.43 -5.76
CA GLN A 31 7.94 -11.47 -4.82
C GLN A 31 8.30 -12.17 -3.50
N HIS A 32 9.07 -13.26 -3.57
CA HIS A 32 9.57 -13.94 -2.38
C HIS A 32 10.44 -13.02 -1.51
N ILE A 33 11.34 -12.24 -2.12
CA ILE A 33 12.16 -11.25 -1.40
C ILE A 33 11.29 -10.19 -0.72
N LEU A 34 10.30 -9.65 -1.43
CA LEU A 34 9.41 -8.62 -0.88
C LEU A 34 8.56 -9.15 0.27
N LYS A 35 7.97 -10.34 0.12
CA LYS A 35 7.23 -11.01 1.19
C LYS A 35 8.12 -11.27 2.42
N SER A 36 9.35 -11.73 2.21
CA SER A 36 10.31 -11.96 3.28
C SER A 36 10.74 -10.65 3.97
N GLY A 37 10.94 -9.58 3.21
CA GLY A 37 11.27 -8.26 3.74
C GLY A 37 10.14 -7.68 4.59
N THR A 38 8.89 -7.83 4.15
CA THR A 38 7.71 -7.43 4.94
C THR A 38 7.64 -8.24 6.26
N ALA A 39 7.73 -9.57 6.19
CA ALA A 39 7.71 -10.43 7.37
C ALA A 39 8.86 -10.11 8.33
N PHE A 40 10.06 -9.86 7.81
CA PHE A 40 11.23 -9.47 8.62
C PHE A 40 10.94 -8.20 9.44
N VAL A 41 10.35 -7.15 8.84
CA VAL A 41 10.04 -5.90 9.56
C VAL A 41 8.98 -6.11 10.63
N LEU A 42 7.99 -6.99 10.38
CA LEU A 42 6.95 -7.31 11.37
C LEU A 42 7.50 -8.04 12.59
N GLU A 43 8.45 -8.97 12.39
CA GLU A 43 9.07 -9.77 13.46
C GLU A 43 10.16 -9.02 14.20
N HIS A 44 10.88 -8.14 13.51
CA HIS A 44 12.01 -7.41 14.10
C HIS A 44 11.64 -5.92 14.23
N ASP A 45 12.29 -5.06 13.44
CA ASP A 45 11.99 -3.64 13.32
C ASP A 45 12.49 -3.10 11.97
N PHE A 46 12.05 -1.89 11.63
CA PHE A 46 12.47 -1.25 10.37
C PHE A 46 13.94 -0.81 10.39
N HIS A 47 14.53 -0.50 11.56
CA HIS A 47 15.93 -0.08 11.65
C HIS A 47 16.88 -1.24 11.32
N SER A 48 16.49 -2.47 11.66
CA SER A 48 17.25 -3.69 11.36
C SER A 48 17.18 -4.07 9.87
N LEU A 49 16.32 -3.44 9.06
CA LEU A 49 16.15 -3.74 7.63
C LEU A 49 17.41 -3.38 6.85
N THR A 50 18.19 -4.40 6.51
CA THR A 50 19.34 -4.31 5.60
C THR A 50 19.22 -5.33 4.49
N LEU A 51 19.95 -5.12 3.37
CA LEU A 51 19.97 -6.09 2.27
C LEU A 51 20.46 -7.47 2.74
N ASP A 52 21.46 -7.51 3.62
CA ASP A 52 22.01 -8.75 4.16
C ASP A 52 21.00 -9.47 5.05
N ALA A 53 20.31 -8.74 5.94
CA ALA A 53 19.29 -9.29 6.82
C ALA A 53 18.12 -9.89 6.01
N VAL A 54 17.64 -9.15 5.01
CA VAL A 54 16.55 -9.65 4.13
C VAL A 54 17.00 -10.83 3.29
N ALA A 55 18.23 -10.85 2.75
CA ALA A 55 18.75 -11.98 2.01
C ALA A 55 18.84 -13.23 2.89
N SER A 56 19.37 -13.09 4.11
CA SER A 56 19.47 -14.17 5.10
C SER A 56 18.07 -14.70 5.47
N TYR A 57 17.14 -13.81 5.80
CA TYR A 57 15.76 -14.17 6.17
C TYR A 57 15.00 -14.86 5.01
N ALA A 58 15.23 -14.42 3.77
CA ALA A 58 14.66 -15.02 2.58
C ALA A 58 15.34 -16.34 2.15
N GLY A 59 16.43 -16.75 2.81
CA GLY A 59 17.19 -17.95 2.44
C GLY A 59 17.85 -17.85 1.07
N ILE A 60 18.32 -16.66 0.67
CA ILE A 60 18.98 -16.43 -0.62
C ILE A 60 20.35 -15.79 -0.44
N SER A 61 21.22 -15.92 -1.46
CA SER A 61 22.50 -15.22 -1.44
C SER A 61 22.31 -13.70 -1.60
N LYS A 62 23.24 -12.90 -1.01
CA LYS A 62 23.29 -11.44 -1.19
C LYS A 62 23.31 -11.06 -2.68
N GLY A 63 24.09 -11.74 -3.51
CA GLY A 63 24.13 -11.51 -4.96
C GLY A 63 22.79 -11.78 -5.64
N GLY A 64 22.06 -12.81 -5.17
CA GLY A 64 20.70 -13.11 -5.65
C GLY A 64 19.69 -12.02 -5.28
N LEU A 65 19.83 -11.37 -4.13
CA LEU A 65 19.01 -10.21 -3.74
C LEU A 65 19.40 -8.98 -4.57
N LEU A 66 20.71 -8.68 -4.66
CA LEU A 66 21.22 -7.51 -5.39
C LEU A 66 20.84 -7.51 -6.87
N TYR A 67 20.65 -8.68 -7.48
CA TYR A 67 20.14 -8.80 -8.85
C TYR A 67 18.74 -8.18 -9.00
N HIS A 68 17.88 -8.28 -7.98
CA HIS A 68 16.52 -7.73 -7.98
C HIS A 68 16.44 -6.32 -7.38
N PHE A 69 17.26 -6.05 -6.36
CA PHE A 69 17.29 -4.80 -5.59
C PHE A 69 18.74 -4.37 -5.37
N PRO A 70 19.31 -3.53 -6.26
CA PRO A 70 20.74 -3.21 -6.26
C PRO A 70 21.20 -2.39 -5.04
N ASN A 71 20.28 -1.77 -4.32
CA ASN A 71 20.53 -1.00 -3.11
C ASN A 71 19.31 -1.01 -2.17
N LYS A 72 19.47 -0.41 -0.98
CA LYS A 72 18.40 -0.34 0.02
C LYS A 72 17.21 0.47 -0.47
N ASP A 73 17.41 1.56 -1.19
CA ASP A 73 16.32 2.41 -1.69
C ASP A 73 15.47 1.67 -2.73
N ALA A 74 16.09 0.88 -3.61
CA ALA A 74 15.39 0.01 -4.54
C ALA A 74 14.56 -1.07 -3.82
N LEU A 75 15.07 -1.63 -2.70
CA LEU A 75 14.32 -2.55 -1.87
C LEU A 75 13.14 -1.85 -1.18
N LEU A 76 13.37 -0.68 -0.58
CA LEU A 76 12.32 0.12 0.09
C LEU A 76 11.21 0.51 -0.89
N LYS A 77 11.58 0.99 -2.08
CA LYS A 77 10.61 1.25 -3.15
C LYS A 77 9.82 -0.01 -3.52
N GLY A 78 10.51 -1.14 -3.66
CA GLY A 78 9.87 -2.42 -3.94
C GLY A 78 8.89 -2.84 -2.85
N LEU A 79 9.24 -2.65 -1.57
CA LEU A 79 8.37 -2.93 -0.43
C LEU A 79 7.16 -1.99 -0.42
N ALA A 80 7.36 -0.69 -0.66
CA ALA A 80 6.28 0.28 -0.77
C ALA A 80 5.28 -0.10 -1.88
N ASP A 81 5.79 -0.40 -3.08
CA ASP A 81 4.95 -0.83 -4.21
C ASP A 81 4.21 -2.14 -3.87
N TYR A 82 4.87 -3.09 -3.20
CA TYR A 82 4.30 -4.40 -2.84
C TYR A 82 3.16 -4.29 -1.82
N ILE A 83 3.34 -3.54 -0.74
CA ILE A 83 2.26 -3.36 0.26
C ILE A 83 1.11 -2.55 -0.33
N PHE A 84 1.40 -1.57 -1.18
CA PHE A 84 0.37 -0.79 -1.84
C PHE A 84 -0.42 -1.61 -2.88
N GLU A 85 0.22 -2.55 -3.58
CA GLU A 85 -0.46 -3.50 -4.46
C GLU A 85 -1.47 -4.35 -3.67
N GLN A 86 -1.09 -4.85 -2.47
CA GLN A 86 -2.00 -5.58 -1.59
C GLN A 86 -3.14 -4.69 -1.09
N TYR A 87 -2.83 -3.46 -0.68
CA TYR A 87 -3.83 -2.47 -0.28
C TYR A 87 -4.86 -2.25 -1.39
N THR A 88 -4.40 -2.03 -2.62
CA THR A 88 -5.26 -1.82 -3.79
C THR A 88 -6.10 -3.06 -4.09
N GLN A 89 -5.53 -4.27 -4.00
CA GLN A 89 -6.27 -5.50 -4.21
C GLN A 89 -7.39 -5.66 -3.18
N HIS A 90 -7.11 -5.47 -1.89
CA HIS A 90 -8.13 -5.53 -0.84
C HIS A 90 -9.21 -4.45 -1.01
N PHE A 91 -8.83 -3.25 -1.44
CA PHE A 91 -9.79 -2.19 -1.75
C PHE A 91 -10.79 -2.62 -2.82
N HIS A 92 -10.31 -3.19 -3.93
CA HIS A 92 -11.17 -3.71 -4.98
C HIS A 92 -12.00 -4.92 -4.53
N ASP A 93 -11.41 -5.82 -3.77
CA ASP A 93 -12.11 -7.00 -3.24
C ASP A 93 -13.24 -6.62 -2.29
N TYR A 94 -13.03 -5.62 -1.42
CA TYR A 94 -14.08 -5.10 -0.53
C TYR A 94 -15.20 -4.43 -1.31
N ALA A 95 -14.89 -3.63 -2.33
CA ALA A 95 -15.88 -3.00 -3.18
C ALA A 95 -16.67 -4.02 -4.01
N ALA A 96 -16.01 -5.05 -4.55
CA ALA A 96 -16.66 -6.10 -5.34
C ALA A 96 -17.62 -6.97 -4.51
N LYS A 97 -17.36 -7.12 -3.20
CA LYS A 97 -18.20 -7.89 -2.26
C LYS A 97 -19.29 -7.04 -1.58
N ASP A 98 -19.31 -5.74 -1.82
CA ASP A 98 -20.29 -4.85 -1.20
C ASP A 98 -21.64 -5.00 -1.92
N PRO A 99 -22.74 -5.24 -1.21
CA PRO A 99 -24.06 -5.44 -1.83
C PRO A 99 -24.66 -4.15 -2.38
N ASP A 100 -24.23 -2.99 -1.88
CA ASP A 100 -24.77 -1.68 -2.25
C ASP A 100 -23.82 -0.97 -3.21
N GLU A 101 -24.27 -0.71 -4.43
CA GLU A 101 -23.49 0.02 -5.44
C GLU A 101 -23.19 1.47 -5.03
N LYS A 102 -24.13 2.15 -4.35
CA LYS A 102 -23.92 3.49 -3.80
C LYS A 102 -22.99 3.39 -2.57
N GLY A 103 -21.89 4.14 -2.58
CA GLY A 103 -20.97 4.23 -1.44
C GLY A 103 -20.03 3.02 -1.27
N LYS A 104 -19.98 2.08 -2.21
CA LYS A 104 -19.16 0.86 -2.09
C LYS A 104 -17.66 1.15 -2.02
N TRP A 105 -17.17 2.12 -2.79
CA TRP A 105 -15.76 2.47 -2.80
C TRP A 105 -15.35 3.18 -1.51
N THR A 106 -16.20 4.05 -1.00
CA THR A 106 -15.99 4.71 0.29
C THR A 106 -15.97 3.71 1.44
N ARG A 107 -16.90 2.74 1.46
CA ARG A 107 -16.87 1.65 2.44
C ARG A 107 -15.66 0.72 2.29
N ALA A 108 -15.25 0.45 1.05
CA ALA A 108 -14.03 -0.32 0.79
C ALA A 108 -12.78 0.39 1.31
N LEU A 109 -12.70 1.74 1.13
CA LEU A 109 -11.62 2.55 1.68
C LEU A 109 -11.54 2.44 3.21
N VAL A 110 -12.66 2.58 3.90
CA VAL A 110 -12.72 2.42 5.37
C VAL A 110 -12.21 1.04 5.81
N LYS A 111 -12.67 -0.02 5.14
CA LYS A 111 -12.29 -1.41 5.47
C LYS A 111 -10.81 -1.69 5.21
N VAL A 112 -10.29 -1.24 4.06
CA VAL A 112 -8.89 -1.50 3.70
C VAL A 112 -7.93 -0.70 4.56
N SER A 113 -8.25 0.54 4.93
CA SER A 113 -7.42 1.34 5.83
C SER A 113 -7.30 0.69 7.22
N LYS A 114 -8.39 0.13 7.74
CA LYS A 114 -8.35 -0.65 8.99
C LYS A 114 -7.48 -1.90 8.85
N TRP A 115 -7.65 -2.67 7.77
CA TRP A 115 -6.86 -3.85 7.50
C TRP A 115 -5.35 -3.54 7.40
N ASP A 116 -4.99 -2.50 6.67
CA ASP A 116 -3.60 -2.11 6.45
C ASP A 116 -2.91 -1.64 7.74
N LEU A 117 -3.64 -0.89 8.57
CA LEU A 117 -3.14 -0.48 9.89
C LEU A 117 -2.83 -1.70 10.76
N ASP A 118 -3.70 -2.71 10.75
CA ASP A 118 -3.51 -3.94 11.53
C ASP A 118 -2.35 -4.81 11.00
N GLN A 119 -2.07 -4.78 9.69
CA GLN A 119 -1.10 -5.67 9.06
C GLN A 119 0.26 -5.03 8.81
N ASN A 120 0.32 -3.75 8.46
CA ASN A 120 1.50 -3.13 7.87
C ASN A 120 2.04 -1.91 8.65
N ALA A 121 1.48 -1.56 9.81
CA ALA A 121 1.79 -0.32 10.52
C ALA A 121 3.31 -0.07 10.68
N LYS A 122 4.06 -1.06 11.17
CA LYS A 122 5.52 -0.92 11.38
C LYS A 122 6.27 -0.61 10.09
N LEU A 123 5.91 -1.27 8.99
CA LEU A 123 6.54 -1.07 7.68
C LEU A 123 6.15 0.28 7.10
N ASN A 124 4.86 0.67 7.23
CA ASN A 124 4.36 1.95 6.74
C ASN A 124 5.06 3.15 7.42
N VAL A 125 5.27 3.11 8.74
CA VAL A 125 6.05 4.14 9.44
C VAL A 125 7.44 4.29 8.84
N GLY A 126 8.13 3.17 8.63
CA GLY A 126 9.49 3.16 8.05
C GLY A 126 9.53 3.67 6.61
N ILE A 127 8.57 3.28 5.78
CA ILE A 127 8.44 3.76 4.40
C ILE A 127 8.14 5.27 4.38
N MET A 128 7.24 5.76 5.23
CA MET A 128 6.93 7.19 5.34
C MET A 128 8.17 7.99 5.77
N ALA A 129 8.88 7.55 6.80
CA ALA A 129 10.11 8.20 7.23
C ALA A 129 11.17 8.23 6.11
N SER A 130 11.31 7.14 5.36
CA SER A 130 12.24 7.08 4.24
C SER A 130 11.81 7.97 3.07
N SER A 131 10.51 8.11 2.81
CA SER A 131 10.00 8.97 1.74
C SER A 131 10.16 10.46 2.00
N MET A 132 10.32 10.87 3.25
CA MET A 132 10.69 12.26 3.59
C MET A 132 12.11 12.61 3.12
N LEU A 133 12.99 11.61 3.00
CA LEU A 133 14.36 11.78 2.51
C LEU A 133 14.44 11.55 1.00
N ASP A 134 13.69 10.60 0.46
CA ASP A 134 13.58 10.29 -0.97
C ASP A 134 12.13 10.06 -1.39
N PRO A 135 11.44 11.09 -1.94
CA PRO A 135 10.05 10.98 -2.39
C PRO A 135 9.81 9.93 -3.49
N HIS A 136 10.86 9.50 -4.22
CA HIS A 136 10.71 8.46 -5.24
C HIS A 136 10.32 7.10 -4.65
N ILE A 137 10.54 6.86 -3.37
CA ILE A 137 10.15 5.63 -2.66
C ILE A 137 8.64 5.42 -2.75
N THR A 138 7.84 6.49 -2.63
CA THR A 138 6.36 6.41 -2.59
C THR A 138 5.67 6.92 -3.86
N GLU A 139 6.41 7.22 -4.92
CA GLU A 139 5.82 7.77 -6.17
C GLU A 139 4.71 6.87 -6.76
N GLY A 140 4.89 5.55 -6.73
CA GLY A 140 3.89 4.58 -7.19
C GLY A 140 2.62 4.61 -6.34
N MET A 141 2.78 4.67 -5.01
CA MET A 141 1.67 4.78 -4.06
C MET A 141 0.87 6.05 -4.29
N ALA A 142 1.53 7.21 -4.44
CA ALA A 142 0.85 8.49 -4.67
C ALA A 142 -0.06 8.47 -5.91
N LYS A 143 0.41 7.88 -7.02
CA LYS A 143 -0.38 7.71 -8.24
C LYS A 143 -1.59 6.79 -8.02
N GLY A 144 -1.40 5.71 -7.27
CA GLY A 144 -2.47 4.78 -6.93
C GLY A 144 -3.53 5.41 -6.02
N TYR A 145 -3.12 6.16 -4.99
CA TYR A 145 -4.07 6.91 -4.14
C TYR A 145 -4.88 7.93 -4.94
N GLN A 146 -4.28 8.62 -5.92
CA GLN A 146 -5.03 9.51 -6.81
C GLN A 146 -6.12 8.77 -7.62
N HIS A 147 -5.83 7.54 -8.04
CA HIS A 147 -6.81 6.71 -8.76
C HIS A 147 -7.96 6.28 -7.84
N MET A 148 -7.65 5.82 -6.62
CA MET A 148 -8.66 5.45 -5.62
C MET A 148 -9.54 6.65 -5.22
N GLN A 149 -8.94 7.85 -5.09
CA GLN A 149 -9.68 9.07 -4.80
C GLN A 149 -10.76 9.34 -5.85
N LYS A 150 -10.44 9.18 -7.14
CA LYS A 150 -11.43 9.34 -8.22
C LYS A 150 -12.59 8.35 -8.11
N GLN A 151 -12.31 7.09 -7.68
CA GLN A 151 -13.37 6.10 -7.46
C GLN A 151 -14.29 6.51 -6.30
N VAL A 152 -13.72 7.03 -5.21
CA VAL A 152 -14.48 7.56 -4.06
C VAL A 152 -15.32 8.77 -4.45
N GLU A 153 -14.79 9.70 -5.24
CA GLU A 153 -15.53 10.88 -5.73
C GLU A 153 -16.70 10.50 -6.67
N GLN A 154 -16.61 9.37 -7.38
CA GLN A 154 -17.62 8.87 -8.30
C GLN A 154 -18.57 7.84 -7.67
N ASP A 155 -18.54 7.67 -6.36
CA ASP A 155 -19.22 6.60 -5.61
C ASP A 155 -20.73 6.85 -5.37
N ARG A 156 -21.34 7.77 -6.11
CA ARG A 156 -22.75 8.17 -6.00
C ARG A 156 -23.16 8.72 -4.63
N LEU A 157 -22.20 9.06 -3.78
CA LEU A 157 -22.39 9.84 -2.58
C LEU A 157 -22.25 11.33 -2.89
N ASP A 158 -22.71 12.19 -1.96
CA ASP A 158 -22.29 13.59 -2.01
C ASP A 158 -20.76 13.64 -1.92
N PRO A 159 -20.07 14.34 -2.84
CA PRO A 159 -18.61 14.38 -2.85
C PRO A 159 -17.99 14.98 -1.56
N VAL A 160 -18.74 15.87 -0.88
CA VAL A 160 -18.30 16.45 0.39
C VAL A 160 -18.35 15.40 1.49
N ASP A 161 -19.45 14.63 1.58
CA ASP A 161 -19.59 13.55 2.56
C ASP A 161 -18.53 12.46 2.33
N ALA A 162 -18.31 12.04 1.10
CA ALA A 162 -17.26 11.08 0.74
C ALA A 162 -15.87 11.59 1.13
N SER A 163 -15.59 12.88 0.92
CA SER A 163 -14.32 13.51 1.30
C SER A 163 -14.16 13.62 2.82
N ILE A 164 -15.22 13.95 3.56
CA ILE A 164 -15.22 13.96 5.03
C ILE A 164 -14.89 12.57 5.56
N ILE A 165 -15.56 11.53 5.05
CA ILE A 165 -15.32 10.16 5.46
C ILE A 165 -13.85 9.80 5.23
N ARG A 166 -13.32 10.07 4.04
CA ARG A 166 -11.92 9.81 3.72
C ARG A 166 -10.99 10.53 4.68
N LEU A 167 -11.13 11.84 4.86
CA LEU A 167 -10.24 12.63 5.71
C LEU A 167 -10.30 12.20 7.18
N VAL A 168 -11.46 11.78 7.68
CA VAL A 168 -11.58 11.23 9.04
C VAL A 168 -10.85 9.89 9.13
N ILE A 169 -11.00 9.00 8.14
CA ILE A 169 -10.27 7.71 8.11
C ILE A 169 -8.77 7.93 8.00
N ASP A 170 -8.31 8.85 7.15
CA ASP A 170 -6.89 9.21 7.06
C ASP A 170 -6.38 9.75 8.40
N GLY A 171 -7.15 10.61 9.08
CA GLY A 171 -6.81 11.15 10.40
C GLY A 171 -6.71 10.05 11.47
N LEU A 172 -7.66 9.12 11.53
CA LEU A 172 -7.61 7.96 12.42
C LEU A 172 -6.39 7.09 12.12
N TYR A 173 -6.17 6.79 10.84
CA TYR A 173 -5.05 5.98 10.38
C TYR A 173 -3.71 6.57 10.82
N TYR A 174 -3.45 7.85 10.53
CA TYR A 174 -2.18 8.47 10.88
C TYR A 174 -2.00 8.72 12.38
N SER A 175 -3.07 9.03 13.13
CA SER A 175 -2.98 9.17 14.57
C SER A 175 -2.54 7.86 15.25
N GLU A 176 -3.06 6.73 14.82
CA GLU A 176 -2.65 5.40 15.29
C GLU A 176 -1.26 5.02 14.81
N LEU A 177 -1.00 5.16 13.50
CA LEU A 177 0.26 4.80 12.87
C LEU A 177 1.46 5.49 13.53
N LEU A 178 1.31 6.80 13.82
CA LEU A 178 2.38 7.62 14.39
C LEU A 178 2.30 7.74 15.91
N ASN A 179 1.32 7.10 16.56
CA ASN A 179 1.03 7.23 17.98
C ASN A 179 0.85 8.69 18.43
N MET A 180 0.19 9.50 17.59
CA MET A 180 -0.07 10.92 17.83
C MET A 180 -1.49 11.12 18.34
N ALA A 181 -1.66 11.02 19.67
CA ALA A 181 -2.94 11.15 20.37
C ALA A 181 -4.05 10.25 19.76
N PRO A 182 -3.82 8.93 19.58
CA PRO A 182 -4.87 8.05 19.09
C PRO A 182 -6.03 8.03 20.07
N ILE A 183 -7.26 8.00 19.55
CA ILE A 183 -8.45 7.82 20.38
C ILE A 183 -8.55 6.37 20.83
N ASP A 184 -9.25 6.13 21.96
CA ASP A 184 -9.44 4.77 22.46
C ASP A 184 -10.18 3.89 21.43
N LYS A 185 -9.96 2.57 21.56
CA LYS A 185 -10.46 1.59 20.59
C LYS A 185 -11.99 1.62 20.47
N ASP A 186 -12.71 1.77 21.59
CA ASP A 186 -14.18 1.74 21.58
C ASP A 186 -14.76 2.97 20.89
N LEU A 187 -14.14 4.14 21.13
CA LEU A 187 -14.52 5.37 20.43
C LEU A 187 -14.20 5.30 18.96
N ARG A 188 -13.05 4.75 18.60
CA ARG A 188 -12.65 4.53 17.19
C ARG A 188 -13.67 3.68 16.44
N GLU A 189 -14.08 2.53 16.99
CA GLU A 189 -15.09 1.67 16.36
C GLU A 189 -16.43 2.41 16.19
N LYS A 190 -16.87 3.19 17.17
CA LYS A 190 -18.09 4.02 17.07
C LYS A 190 -17.98 5.10 15.98
N VAL A 191 -16.80 5.71 15.81
CA VAL A 191 -16.54 6.65 14.72
C VAL A 191 -16.63 5.95 13.37
N ILE A 192 -15.96 4.81 13.22
CA ILE A 192 -16.00 4.00 11.97
C ILE A 192 -17.45 3.60 11.65
N GLU A 193 -18.22 3.12 12.61
CA GLU A 193 -19.64 2.78 12.42
C GLU A 193 -20.47 4.01 11.98
N ARG A 194 -20.18 5.19 12.52
CA ARG A 194 -20.87 6.43 12.12
C ARG A 194 -20.54 6.78 10.67
N LEU A 195 -19.26 6.68 10.27
CA LEU A 195 -18.82 6.93 8.90
C LEU A 195 -19.49 5.96 7.93
N LEU A 196 -19.55 4.67 8.27
CA LEU A 196 -20.24 3.67 7.44
C LEU A 196 -21.74 3.96 7.29
N ARG A 197 -22.41 4.49 8.32
CA ARG A 197 -23.83 4.94 8.21
C ARG A 197 -24.01 6.14 7.28
N MET A 198 -23.03 7.04 7.16
CA MET A 198 -23.08 8.17 6.22
C MET A 198 -22.98 7.74 4.76
N THR A 199 -22.60 6.48 4.47
CA THR A 199 -22.52 5.96 3.10
C THR A 199 -23.84 5.36 2.58
N LYS A 200 -24.92 5.43 3.34
CA LYS A 200 -26.24 4.87 3.00
C LYS A 200 -27.29 5.94 2.63
#